data_07fa7e45bbb237b3e46d53626a2a9b4e
#
_entry.id   07fa7e45bbb237b3e46d53626a2a9b4e
#
_cell.length_a   1.000
_cell.length_b   1.000
_cell.length_c   1.000
_cell.angle_alpha   90.00
_cell.angle_beta   90.00
_cell.angle_gamma   90.00
#
_symmetry.space_group_name_H-M   'P 1'
#
loop_
_entity.id
_entity.type
_entity.pdbx_description
1 polymer ?
#
loop_
_entity_poly.entity_id
_entity_poly.type
_entity_poly.pdbx_seq_one_letter_code
_entity_poly.pdbx_strand_id
1 'polypeptide(L)'
;MAEKIYTIPINEAFDKTLESETPDCPLCLLRRMLEKNEIERITGAAMMEPDVRIETNKKGFCRRHFDMMTGGGGSRLPIALMLESHIAETEKEIFSGGTLFDGKGAKEEEKLARLEASCYVCSRVDDAFSKMLGTVIYLWENEEQFREKYEAQRCFCLPDYKLLLAAGRDNLPKKMFGEFFSVSRDIMKKYIHELGGDVSWFCKKFDYRYDSEPWYNAKDSVPRAINFLSGGVNSEENK
;
A
#
# COMPACT_ATOMS: atom_id res chain seq x y z
N MET A 1 -20.75 -11.39 1.12
CA MET A 1 -20.07 -12.46 1.89
C MET A 1 -18.59 -12.15 1.83
N ALA A 2 -17.96 -11.84 2.96
CA ALA A 2 -16.51 -11.67 3.02
C ALA A 2 -15.85 -12.99 2.65
N GLU A 3 -14.95 -12.98 1.65
CA GLU A 3 -14.23 -14.17 1.24
C GLU A 3 -13.23 -14.54 2.32
N LYS A 4 -13.38 -15.71 2.94
CA LYS A 4 -12.45 -16.25 3.96
C LYS A 4 -11.00 -16.48 3.46
N ILE A 5 -10.74 -16.24 2.18
CA ILE A 5 -9.47 -16.50 1.49
C ILE A 5 -8.31 -15.68 2.10
N TYR A 6 -8.58 -14.50 2.67
CA TYR A 6 -7.53 -13.63 3.20
C TYR A 6 -7.32 -13.72 4.71
N THR A 7 -8.00 -14.62 5.42
CA THR A 7 -7.92 -14.70 6.89
C THR A 7 -6.50 -15.00 7.39
N ILE A 8 -5.80 -15.94 6.74
CA ILE A 8 -4.43 -16.32 7.15
C ILE A 8 -3.46 -15.15 7.01
N PRO A 9 -3.27 -14.54 5.81
CA PRO A 9 -2.30 -13.45 5.67
C PRO A 9 -2.63 -12.22 6.53
N ILE A 10 -3.92 -11.97 6.81
CA ILE A 10 -4.32 -10.89 7.72
C ILE A 10 -3.84 -11.20 9.14
N ASN A 11 -4.14 -12.41 9.66
CA ASN A 11 -3.68 -12.79 10.99
C ASN A 11 -2.15 -12.73 11.11
N GLU A 12 -1.42 -13.28 10.14
CA GLU A 12 0.05 -13.24 10.11
C GLU A 12 0.61 -11.81 10.12
N ALA A 13 0.00 -10.89 9.36
CA ALA A 13 0.44 -9.49 9.34
C ALA A 13 0.21 -8.80 10.69
N PHE A 14 -0.94 -9.06 11.31
CA PHE A 14 -1.27 -8.49 12.63
C PHE A 14 -0.39 -9.09 13.75
N ASP A 15 -0.09 -10.39 13.71
CA ASP A 15 0.83 -11.04 14.65
C ASP A 15 2.25 -10.49 14.50
N LYS A 16 2.75 -10.43 13.26
CA LYS A 16 4.10 -9.93 12.97
C LYS A 16 4.33 -8.51 13.49
N THR A 17 3.34 -7.63 13.41
CA THR A 17 3.48 -6.26 13.91
C THR A 17 3.43 -6.18 15.45
N LEU A 18 2.77 -7.11 16.11
CA LEU A 18 2.79 -7.21 17.57
C LEU A 18 4.13 -7.75 18.11
N GLU A 19 4.73 -8.70 17.38
CA GLU A 19 6.02 -9.30 17.72
C GLU A 19 7.22 -8.39 17.40
N SER A 20 7.04 -7.42 16.48
CA SER A 20 8.11 -6.51 16.05
C SER A 20 8.54 -5.57 17.20
N GLU A 21 9.83 -5.31 17.33
CA GLU A 21 10.36 -4.31 18.28
C GLU A 21 9.94 -2.89 17.90
N THR A 22 9.91 -2.59 16.59
CA THR A 22 9.49 -1.28 16.08
C THR A 22 8.01 -1.29 15.70
N PRO A 23 7.26 -0.23 16.05
CA PRO A 23 5.88 -0.07 15.61
C PRO A 23 5.78 -0.02 14.10
N ASP A 24 4.98 -0.92 13.50
CA ASP A 24 4.69 -0.94 12.07
C ASP A 24 3.18 -1.10 11.85
N CYS A 25 2.70 -0.76 10.67
CA CYS A 25 1.31 -0.86 10.29
C CYS A 25 1.04 -2.23 9.63
N PRO A 26 0.15 -3.08 10.18
CA PRO A 26 -0.14 -4.39 9.60
C PRO A 26 -0.73 -4.30 8.20
N LEU A 27 -1.45 -3.22 7.90
CA LEU A 27 -2.02 -2.99 6.57
C LEU A 27 -0.97 -2.65 5.52
N CYS A 28 0.10 -1.94 5.92
CA CYS A 28 1.26 -1.72 5.06
C CYS A 28 1.97 -3.04 4.73
N LEU A 29 2.06 -3.99 5.68
CA LEU A 29 2.60 -5.33 5.42
C LEU A 29 1.77 -6.09 4.39
N LEU A 30 0.44 -6.06 4.53
CA LEU A 30 -0.48 -6.69 3.58
C LEU A 30 -0.34 -6.08 2.18
N ARG A 31 -0.26 -4.77 2.07
CA ARG A 31 -0.08 -4.09 0.78
C ARG A 31 1.23 -4.46 0.11
N ARG A 32 2.34 -4.49 0.86
CA ARG A 32 3.66 -4.95 0.37
C ARG A 32 3.61 -6.39 -0.13
N MET A 33 2.97 -7.28 0.63
CA MET A 33 2.78 -8.68 0.22
C MET A 33 2.01 -8.78 -1.11
N LEU A 34 0.92 -8.03 -1.25
CA LEU A 34 0.14 -8.00 -2.50
C LEU A 34 0.95 -7.47 -3.68
N GLU A 35 1.71 -6.38 -3.49
CA GLU A 35 2.58 -5.81 -4.53
C GLU A 35 3.64 -6.83 -4.96
N LYS A 36 4.34 -7.46 -3.99
CA LYS A 36 5.37 -8.46 -4.27
C LYS A 36 4.78 -9.65 -5.05
N ASN A 37 3.69 -10.22 -4.58
CA ASN A 37 3.04 -11.34 -5.23
C ASN A 37 2.59 -11.01 -6.66
N GLU A 38 2.06 -9.81 -6.88
CA GLU A 38 1.64 -9.38 -8.22
C GLU A 38 2.82 -9.16 -9.16
N ILE A 39 3.92 -8.56 -8.68
CA ILE A 39 5.16 -8.41 -9.45
C ILE A 39 5.75 -9.79 -9.83
N GLU A 40 5.86 -10.70 -8.86
CA GLU A 40 6.34 -12.07 -9.13
C GLU A 40 5.45 -12.80 -10.13
N ARG A 41 4.14 -12.65 -10.02
CA ARG A 41 3.17 -13.25 -10.94
C ARG A 41 3.35 -12.76 -12.38
N ILE A 42 3.41 -11.43 -12.59
CA ILE A 42 3.49 -10.84 -13.92
C ILE A 42 4.88 -10.92 -14.56
N THR A 43 5.93 -11.04 -13.77
CA THR A 43 7.30 -11.28 -14.28
C THR A 43 7.61 -12.77 -14.47
N GLY A 44 6.72 -13.66 -13.99
CA GLY A 44 6.77 -15.11 -14.15
C GLY A 44 5.92 -15.61 -15.32
N ALA A 45 5.25 -16.74 -15.12
CA ALA A 45 4.49 -17.44 -16.17
C ALA A 45 3.28 -16.64 -16.68
N ALA A 46 2.63 -15.85 -15.83
CA ALA A 46 1.42 -15.12 -16.18
C ALA A 46 1.63 -14.08 -17.30
N MET A 47 2.87 -13.60 -17.52
CA MET A 47 3.17 -12.74 -18.68
C MET A 47 2.86 -13.38 -20.02
N MET A 48 2.78 -14.73 -20.10
CA MET A 48 2.45 -15.46 -21.33
C MET A 48 0.94 -15.61 -21.52
N GLU A 49 0.13 -15.29 -20.53
CA GLU A 49 -1.33 -15.37 -20.60
C GLU A 49 -1.90 -14.23 -21.45
N PRO A 50 -2.71 -14.51 -22.48
CA PRO A 50 -3.25 -13.47 -23.38
C PRO A 50 -4.04 -12.38 -22.62
N ASP A 51 -4.87 -12.77 -21.68
CA ASP A 51 -5.70 -11.85 -20.90
C ASP A 51 -4.85 -10.90 -20.05
N VAL A 52 -3.77 -11.43 -19.43
CA VAL A 52 -2.82 -10.60 -18.67
C VAL A 52 -2.12 -9.60 -19.59
N ARG A 53 -1.71 -10.05 -20.79
CA ARG A 53 -1.06 -9.18 -21.79
C ARG A 53 -1.99 -8.06 -22.28
N ILE A 54 -3.24 -8.35 -22.55
CA ILE A 54 -4.24 -7.35 -22.95
C ILE A 54 -4.39 -6.28 -21.85
N GLU A 55 -4.57 -6.71 -20.60
CA GLU A 55 -4.76 -5.77 -19.50
C GLU A 55 -3.49 -4.97 -19.16
N THR A 56 -2.30 -5.58 -19.23
CA THR A 56 -1.03 -4.86 -19.01
C THR A 56 -0.75 -3.87 -20.14
N ASN A 57 -1.05 -4.20 -21.38
CA ASN A 57 -0.92 -3.29 -22.51
C ASN A 57 -1.85 -2.08 -22.39
N LYS A 58 -3.08 -2.31 -21.92
CA LYS A 58 -4.08 -1.26 -21.75
C LYS A 58 -3.76 -0.29 -20.59
N LYS A 59 -3.31 -0.81 -19.45
CA LYS A 59 -3.11 -0.03 -18.23
C LYS A 59 -1.69 0.49 -18.05
N GLY A 60 -0.71 -0.16 -18.65
CA GLY A 60 0.70 0.12 -18.39
C GLY A 60 1.09 -0.08 -16.92
N PHE A 61 2.18 0.55 -16.54
CA PHE A 61 2.74 0.48 -15.19
C PHE A 61 3.25 1.85 -14.76
N CYS A 62 3.04 2.21 -13.50
CA CYS A 62 3.63 3.41 -12.93
C CYS A 62 5.14 3.22 -12.68
N ARG A 63 5.86 4.32 -12.53
CA ARG A 63 7.32 4.32 -12.30
C ARG A 63 7.74 3.40 -11.16
N ARG A 64 7.06 3.46 -10.02
CA ARG A 64 7.34 2.61 -8.86
C ARG A 64 7.33 1.12 -9.22
N HIS A 65 6.30 0.66 -9.93
CA HIS A 65 6.19 -0.76 -10.28
C HIS A 65 7.19 -1.19 -11.37
N PHE A 66 7.57 -0.28 -12.27
CA PHE A 66 8.71 -0.54 -13.17
C PHE A 66 10.01 -0.71 -12.37
N ASP A 67 10.25 0.13 -11.38
CA ASP A 67 11.45 0.02 -10.53
C ASP A 67 11.46 -1.30 -9.73
N MET A 68 10.30 -1.72 -9.18
CA MET A 68 10.16 -3.01 -8.51
C MET A 68 10.41 -4.20 -9.45
N MET A 69 9.88 -4.17 -10.68
CA MET A 69 10.13 -5.23 -11.67
C MET A 69 11.60 -5.33 -12.07
N THR A 70 12.31 -4.21 -12.13
CA THR A 70 13.71 -4.16 -12.57
C THR A 70 14.72 -4.34 -11.43
N GLY A 71 14.33 -4.03 -10.19
CA GLY A 71 15.21 -4.06 -9.02
C GLY A 71 15.51 -5.45 -8.47
N GLY A 72 14.69 -6.46 -8.79
CA GLY A 72 14.79 -7.81 -8.21
C GLY A 72 15.89 -8.72 -8.79
N GLY A 73 16.78 -8.21 -9.66
CA GLY A 73 17.87 -9.00 -10.25
C GLY A 73 17.45 -10.14 -11.18
N GLY A 74 16.15 -10.26 -11.48
CA GLY A 74 15.57 -11.30 -12.34
C GLY A 74 15.87 -11.09 -13.83
N SER A 75 15.40 -12.04 -14.65
CA SER A 75 15.52 -11.96 -16.10
C SER A 75 14.82 -10.71 -16.66
N ARG A 76 15.53 -9.93 -17.45
CA ARG A 76 14.95 -8.75 -18.14
C ARG A 76 14.05 -9.10 -19.31
N LEU A 77 14.11 -10.35 -19.80
CA LEU A 77 13.33 -10.77 -20.96
C LEU A 77 11.80 -10.67 -20.75
N PRO A 78 11.23 -11.13 -19.62
CA PRO A 78 9.82 -10.95 -19.34
C PRO A 78 9.38 -9.49 -19.42
N ILE A 79 10.16 -8.59 -18.82
CA ILE A 79 9.88 -7.16 -18.81
C ILE A 79 9.95 -6.58 -20.22
N ALA A 80 10.98 -6.95 -20.99
CA ALA A 80 11.15 -6.51 -22.39
C ALA A 80 9.96 -6.93 -23.28
N LEU A 81 9.48 -8.16 -23.13
CA LEU A 81 8.30 -8.65 -23.88
C LEU A 81 7.01 -7.90 -23.52
N MET A 82 6.83 -7.54 -22.24
CA MET A 82 5.70 -6.70 -21.85
C MET A 82 5.82 -5.29 -22.40
N LEU A 83 7.02 -4.68 -22.34
CA LEU A 83 7.27 -3.34 -22.86
C LEU A 83 7.10 -3.27 -24.38
N GLU A 84 7.59 -4.27 -25.11
CA GLU A 84 7.43 -4.34 -26.57
C GLU A 84 5.97 -4.23 -27.00
N SER A 85 5.10 -5.05 -26.41
CA SER A 85 3.68 -5.03 -26.74
C SER A 85 2.95 -3.79 -26.20
N HIS A 86 3.34 -3.29 -25.02
CA HIS A 86 2.75 -2.08 -24.44
C HIS A 86 3.09 -0.85 -25.28
N ILE A 87 4.34 -0.71 -25.74
CA ILE A 87 4.77 0.40 -26.60
C ILE A 87 4.02 0.36 -27.94
N ALA A 88 3.91 -0.83 -28.57
CA ALA A 88 3.19 -0.98 -29.83
C ALA A 88 1.69 -0.63 -29.69
N GLU A 89 1.05 -1.05 -28.60
CA GLU A 89 -0.36 -0.71 -28.35
C GLU A 89 -0.54 0.77 -28.01
N THR A 90 0.39 1.36 -27.24
CA THR A 90 0.39 2.79 -26.93
C THR A 90 0.54 3.65 -28.20
N GLU A 91 1.47 3.29 -29.10
CA GLU A 91 1.64 3.96 -30.39
C GLU A 91 0.34 3.93 -31.18
N LYS A 92 -0.27 2.76 -31.30
CA LYS A 92 -1.53 2.58 -32.01
C LYS A 92 -2.68 3.34 -31.38
N GLU A 93 -2.82 3.31 -30.04
CA GLU A 93 -3.92 3.99 -29.35
C GLU A 93 -3.78 5.52 -29.43
N ILE A 94 -2.57 6.05 -29.21
CA ILE A 94 -2.36 7.49 -29.09
C ILE A 94 -2.24 8.13 -30.48
N PHE A 95 -1.42 7.59 -31.36
CA PHE A 95 -1.02 8.24 -32.62
C PHE A 95 -1.76 7.76 -33.86
N SER A 96 -2.54 6.66 -33.82
CA SER A 96 -3.36 6.22 -34.93
C SER A 96 -4.73 6.90 -34.88
N GLY A 97 -4.97 7.87 -35.75
CA GLY A 97 -6.30 8.44 -36.02
C GLY A 97 -6.47 9.94 -35.81
N GLY A 98 -5.40 10.71 -35.68
CA GLY A 98 -5.49 12.17 -35.67
C GLY A 98 -5.74 12.73 -37.07
N THR A 99 -6.95 13.20 -37.39
CA THR A 99 -7.15 14.11 -38.51
C THR A 99 -6.78 15.53 -38.04
N LEU A 100 -6.24 16.35 -38.96
CA LEU A 100 -5.88 17.77 -38.73
C LEU A 100 -7.04 18.64 -38.13
N PHE A 101 -8.24 18.07 -38.02
CA PHE A 101 -9.48 18.71 -37.54
C PHE A 101 -9.86 18.28 -36.12
N ASP A 102 -9.19 17.32 -35.50
CA ASP A 102 -9.57 16.73 -34.20
C ASP A 102 -9.00 17.51 -33.00
N GLY A 103 -9.34 18.77 -32.87
CA GLY A 103 -9.20 19.53 -31.62
C GLY A 103 -7.76 19.82 -31.17
N LYS A 104 -6.78 19.95 -32.10
CA LYS A 104 -5.41 20.39 -31.75
C LYS A 104 -4.73 19.59 -30.62
N GLY A 105 -4.82 18.26 -30.64
CA GLY A 105 -4.15 17.39 -29.68
C GLY A 105 -4.95 17.11 -28.40
N ALA A 106 -6.13 17.68 -28.21
CA ALA A 106 -6.91 17.46 -26.97
C ALA A 106 -7.29 16.00 -26.72
N LYS A 107 -7.59 15.23 -27.77
CA LYS A 107 -7.87 13.78 -27.66
C LYS A 107 -6.63 12.97 -27.31
N GLU A 108 -5.48 13.36 -27.83
CA GLU A 108 -4.21 12.72 -27.48
C GLU A 108 -3.84 13.03 -26.02
N GLU A 109 -3.99 14.29 -25.59
CA GLU A 109 -3.79 14.70 -24.20
C GLU A 109 -4.69 13.90 -23.24
N GLU A 110 -5.98 13.73 -23.56
CA GLU A 110 -6.90 12.94 -22.74
C GLU A 110 -6.48 11.45 -22.65
N LYS A 111 -6.03 10.86 -23.75
CA LYS A 111 -5.53 9.48 -23.78
C LYS A 111 -4.25 9.33 -22.95
N LEU A 112 -3.31 10.25 -23.10
CA LEU A 112 -2.08 10.29 -22.31
C LEU A 112 -2.37 10.46 -20.83
N ALA A 113 -3.25 11.38 -20.43
CA ALA A 113 -3.66 11.58 -19.04
C ALA A 113 -4.29 10.31 -18.44
N ARG A 114 -5.09 9.58 -19.22
CA ARG A 114 -5.64 8.29 -18.76
C ARG A 114 -4.56 7.24 -18.56
N LEU A 115 -3.60 7.15 -19.48
CA LEU A 115 -2.48 6.20 -19.39
C LEU A 115 -1.60 6.52 -18.17
N GLU A 116 -1.25 7.80 -17.95
CA GLU A 116 -0.46 8.25 -16.80
C GLU A 116 -1.15 7.96 -15.46
N ALA A 117 -2.47 8.06 -15.41
CA ALA A 117 -3.26 7.78 -14.21
C ALA A 117 -3.50 6.28 -13.98
N SER A 118 -3.08 5.41 -14.90
CA SER A 118 -3.33 3.97 -14.83
C SER A 118 -2.06 3.18 -14.50
N CYS A 119 -2.25 2.06 -13.80
CA CYS A 119 -1.22 1.07 -13.56
C CYS A 119 -1.87 -0.28 -13.29
N TYR A 120 -1.45 -1.30 -14.01
CA TYR A 120 -1.99 -2.64 -13.86
C TYR A 120 -1.80 -3.18 -12.43
N VAL A 121 -0.59 -3.07 -11.89
CA VAL A 121 -0.28 -3.57 -10.54
C VAL A 121 -1.05 -2.79 -9.47
N CYS A 122 -1.07 -1.43 -9.53
CA CYS A 122 -1.86 -0.63 -8.58
C CYS A 122 -3.32 -1.09 -8.56
N SER A 123 -3.94 -1.23 -9.74
CA SER A 123 -5.34 -1.65 -9.86
C SER A 123 -5.60 -3.01 -9.21
N ARG A 124 -4.71 -3.99 -9.43
CA ARG A 124 -4.83 -5.34 -8.85
C ARG A 124 -4.63 -5.35 -7.34
N VAL A 125 -3.64 -4.60 -6.87
CA VAL A 125 -3.34 -4.46 -5.44
C VAL A 125 -4.49 -3.76 -4.72
N ASP A 126 -5.02 -2.68 -5.26
CA ASP A 126 -6.11 -1.92 -4.63
C ASP A 126 -7.39 -2.75 -4.56
N ASP A 127 -7.72 -3.52 -5.60
CA ASP A 127 -8.87 -4.44 -5.60
C ASP A 127 -8.73 -5.53 -4.53
N ALA A 128 -7.56 -6.18 -4.44
CA ALA A 128 -7.30 -7.21 -3.45
C ALA A 128 -7.26 -6.63 -2.02
N PHE A 129 -6.62 -5.48 -1.85
CA PHE A 129 -6.51 -4.80 -0.57
C PHE A 129 -7.88 -4.34 -0.03
N SER A 130 -8.75 -3.84 -0.90
CA SER A 130 -10.13 -3.48 -0.53
C SER A 130 -10.90 -4.69 0.03
N LYS A 131 -10.75 -5.87 -0.58
CA LYS A 131 -11.33 -7.12 -0.09
C LYS A 131 -10.73 -7.54 1.26
N MET A 132 -9.40 -7.38 1.42
CA MET A 132 -8.73 -7.64 2.69
C MET A 132 -9.25 -6.72 3.80
N LEU A 133 -9.46 -5.44 3.53
CA LEU A 133 -10.05 -4.51 4.49
C LEU A 133 -11.46 -4.98 4.92
N GLY A 134 -12.30 -5.40 3.98
CA GLY A 134 -13.60 -6.01 4.30
C GLY A 134 -13.47 -7.24 5.20
N THR A 135 -12.44 -8.07 4.96
CA THR A 135 -12.17 -9.24 5.81
C THR A 135 -11.65 -8.85 7.19
N VAL A 136 -10.81 -7.83 7.32
CA VAL A 136 -10.37 -7.27 8.62
C VAL A 136 -11.59 -6.84 9.45
N ILE A 137 -12.53 -6.12 8.84
CA ILE A 137 -13.75 -5.69 9.51
C ILE A 137 -14.61 -6.89 9.91
N TYR A 138 -14.76 -7.87 9.03
CA TYR A 138 -15.50 -9.10 9.34
C TYR A 138 -14.88 -9.88 10.52
N LEU A 139 -13.54 -10.04 10.55
CA LEU A 139 -12.84 -10.71 11.64
C LEU A 139 -12.99 -9.94 12.95
N TRP A 140 -12.88 -8.61 12.91
CA TRP A 140 -13.08 -7.77 14.08
C TRP A 140 -14.52 -7.89 14.66
N GLU A 141 -15.53 -8.02 13.79
CA GLU A 141 -16.92 -8.18 14.19
C GLU A 141 -17.19 -9.56 14.82
N ASN A 142 -16.65 -10.63 14.21
CA ASN A 142 -17.10 -11.99 14.45
C ASN A 142 -16.11 -12.88 15.22
N GLU A 143 -14.85 -12.46 15.39
CA GLU A 143 -13.80 -13.26 16.05
C GLU A 143 -13.19 -12.48 17.23
N GLU A 144 -13.49 -12.91 18.46
CA GLU A 144 -13.00 -12.28 19.68
C GLU A 144 -11.47 -12.22 19.74
N GLN A 145 -10.79 -13.32 19.39
CA GLN A 145 -9.33 -13.38 19.36
C GLN A 145 -8.72 -12.37 18.39
N PHE A 146 -9.35 -12.15 17.23
CA PHE A 146 -8.88 -11.14 16.29
C PHE A 146 -9.17 -9.73 16.78
N ARG A 147 -10.28 -9.50 17.45
CA ARG A 147 -10.61 -8.22 18.07
C ARG A 147 -9.55 -7.84 19.12
N GLU A 148 -9.20 -8.76 20.02
CA GLU A 148 -8.10 -8.55 20.98
C GLU A 148 -6.77 -8.23 20.29
N LYS A 149 -6.44 -8.97 19.24
CA LYS A 149 -5.24 -8.73 18.41
C LYS A 149 -5.25 -7.35 17.74
N TYR A 150 -6.40 -6.91 17.25
CA TYR A 150 -6.60 -5.60 16.65
C TYR A 150 -6.42 -4.49 17.69
N GLU A 151 -7.03 -4.63 18.86
CA GLU A 151 -6.95 -3.66 19.96
C GLU A 151 -5.54 -3.54 20.54
N ALA A 152 -4.76 -4.61 20.48
CA ALA A 152 -3.35 -4.63 20.91
C ALA A 152 -2.40 -3.97 19.89
N GLN A 153 -2.85 -3.65 18.66
CA GLN A 153 -2.00 -2.99 17.68
C GLN A 153 -1.48 -1.65 18.19
N ARG A 154 -0.22 -1.36 17.85
CA ARG A 154 0.43 -0.12 18.27
C ARG A 154 0.09 1.06 17.40
N CYS A 155 -0.05 0.85 16.07
CA CYS A 155 -0.42 1.90 15.13
C CYS A 155 -1.01 1.36 13.84
N PHE A 156 -1.71 2.24 13.14
CA PHE A 156 -1.98 2.18 11.71
C PHE A 156 -1.41 3.46 11.08
N CYS A 157 -0.93 3.43 9.85
CA CYS A 157 -0.54 4.67 9.18
C CYS A 157 -1.77 5.51 8.81
N LEU A 158 -1.63 6.83 8.66
CA LEU A 158 -2.76 7.71 8.37
C LEU A 158 -3.54 7.35 7.09
N PRO A 159 -2.87 7.01 5.96
CA PRO A 159 -3.60 6.57 4.77
C PRO A 159 -4.46 5.33 5.00
N ASP A 160 -3.93 4.31 5.67
CA ASP A 160 -4.65 3.05 5.90
C ASP A 160 -5.71 3.21 7.00
N TYR A 161 -5.46 4.04 8.03
CA TYR A 161 -6.49 4.40 9.01
C TYR A 161 -7.73 5.00 8.35
N LYS A 162 -7.55 5.92 7.39
CA LYS A 162 -8.66 6.47 6.60
C LYS A 162 -9.45 5.36 5.89
N LEU A 163 -8.76 4.38 5.31
CA LEU A 163 -9.40 3.26 4.59
C LEU A 163 -10.11 2.31 5.56
N LEU A 164 -9.53 2.04 6.74
CA LEU A 164 -10.19 1.27 7.80
C LEU A 164 -11.50 1.91 8.25
N LEU A 165 -11.52 3.22 8.45
CA LEU A 165 -12.74 3.92 8.83
C LEU A 165 -13.82 3.84 7.76
N ALA A 166 -13.44 3.96 6.49
CA ALA A 166 -14.36 3.81 5.37
C ALA A 166 -14.93 2.38 5.33
N ALA A 167 -14.05 1.36 5.38
CA ALA A 167 -14.46 -0.04 5.38
C ALA A 167 -15.36 -0.38 6.59
N GLY A 168 -15.03 0.11 7.78
CA GLY A 168 -15.84 -0.09 8.98
C GLY A 168 -17.24 0.53 8.86
N ARG A 169 -17.33 1.76 8.37
CA ARG A 169 -18.60 2.46 8.15
C ARG A 169 -19.50 1.73 7.14
N ASP A 170 -18.87 1.18 6.09
CA ASP A 170 -19.61 0.56 4.98
C ASP A 170 -20.04 -0.89 5.29
N ASN A 171 -19.38 -1.58 6.25
CA ASN A 171 -19.60 -2.99 6.53
C ASN A 171 -20.16 -3.28 7.93
N LEU A 172 -20.03 -2.38 8.92
CA LEU A 172 -20.53 -2.60 10.27
C LEU A 172 -21.90 -1.96 10.51
N PRO A 173 -22.75 -2.59 11.34
CA PRO A 173 -23.93 -1.91 11.90
C PRO A 173 -23.50 -0.64 12.66
N LYS A 174 -24.34 0.40 12.62
CA LYS A 174 -24.01 1.73 13.18
C LYS A 174 -23.50 1.70 14.64
N LYS A 175 -24.06 0.84 15.48
CA LYS A 175 -23.64 0.69 16.88
C LYS A 175 -22.22 0.11 16.96
N MET A 176 -21.95 -0.96 16.22
CA MET A 176 -20.64 -1.61 16.20
C MET A 176 -19.58 -0.73 15.54
N PHE A 177 -19.95 0.04 14.52
CA PHE A 177 -19.04 1.05 13.96
C PHE A 177 -18.61 2.08 15.00
N GLY A 178 -19.48 2.49 15.92
CA GLY A 178 -19.11 3.37 17.03
C GLY A 178 -18.05 2.79 17.95
N GLU A 179 -18.15 1.51 18.27
CA GLU A 179 -17.16 0.78 19.09
C GLU A 179 -15.83 0.64 18.33
N PHE A 180 -15.88 0.18 17.07
CA PHE A 180 -14.71 0.07 16.19
C PHE A 180 -13.98 1.40 16.02
N PHE A 181 -14.73 2.49 15.79
CA PHE A 181 -14.18 3.84 15.65
C PHE A 181 -13.48 4.30 16.93
N SER A 182 -14.09 4.06 18.12
CA SER A 182 -13.50 4.44 19.40
C SER A 182 -12.17 3.75 19.62
N VAL A 183 -12.13 2.43 19.47
CA VAL A 183 -10.91 1.62 19.61
C VAL A 183 -9.82 2.08 18.64
N SER A 184 -10.15 2.16 17.36
CA SER A 184 -9.19 2.57 16.32
C SER A 184 -8.64 3.98 16.58
N ARG A 185 -9.48 4.90 17.02
CA ARG A 185 -9.09 6.27 17.37
C ARG A 185 -8.15 6.32 18.58
N ASP A 186 -8.39 5.48 19.58
CA ASP A 186 -7.56 5.45 20.79
C ASP A 186 -6.16 4.90 20.48
N ILE A 187 -6.04 3.86 19.66
CA ILE A 187 -4.76 3.37 19.12
C ILE A 187 -4.01 4.53 18.43
N MET A 188 -4.68 5.23 17.53
CA MET A 188 -4.07 6.32 16.76
C MET A 188 -3.65 7.50 17.65
N LYS A 189 -4.49 7.91 18.60
CA LYS A 189 -4.18 9.01 19.53
C LYS A 189 -2.99 8.70 20.42
N LYS A 190 -2.91 7.48 20.93
CA LYS A 190 -1.78 7.03 21.75
C LYS A 190 -0.49 7.09 20.94
N TYR A 191 -0.48 6.48 19.76
CA TYR A 191 0.73 6.42 18.94
C TYR A 191 1.21 7.79 18.44
N ILE A 192 0.30 8.66 17.95
CA ILE A 192 0.70 9.99 17.48
C ILE A 192 1.29 10.85 18.59
N HIS A 193 0.80 10.69 19.82
CA HIS A 193 1.32 11.39 20.98
C HIS A 193 2.75 10.91 21.32
N GLU A 194 2.95 9.59 21.39
CA GLU A 194 4.25 8.97 21.65
C GLU A 194 5.28 9.36 20.56
N LEU A 195 4.90 9.20 19.30
CA LEU A 195 5.75 9.53 18.16
C LEU A 195 6.12 11.02 18.11
N GLY A 196 5.16 11.90 18.42
CA GLY A 196 5.40 13.35 18.53
C GLY A 196 6.42 13.68 19.61
N GLY A 197 6.37 12.99 20.74
CA GLY A 197 7.36 13.07 21.83
C GLY A 197 8.75 12.63 21.36
N ASP A 198 8.84 11.50 20.67
CA ASP A 198 10.10 10.95 20.15
C ASP A 198 10.74 11.88 19.12
N VAL A 199 9.96 12.41 18.18
CA VAL A 199 10.44 13.40 17.19
C VAL A 199 10.90 14.69 17.87
N SER A 200 10.16 15.17 18.88
CA SER A 200 10.55 16.34 19.66
C SER A 200 11.88 16.09 20.39
N TRP A 201 12.06 14.89 20.95
CA TRP A 201 13.31 14.52 21.61
C TRP A 201 14.46 14.40 20.60
N PHE A 202 14.22 13.83 19.43
CA PHE A 202 15.19 13.80 18.33
C PHE A 202 15.70 15.23 18.02
N CYS A 203 14.80 16.21 17.89
CA CYS A 203 15.18 17.58 17.65
C CYS A 203 16.04 18.16 18.78
N LYS A 204 15.69 17.88 20.05
CA LYS A 204 16.46 18.33 21.23
C LYS A 204 17.88 17.78 21.28
N LYS A 205 18.12 16.59 20.75
CA LYS A 205 19.46 15.96 20.72
C LYS A 205 20.48 16.74 19.87
N PHE A 206 20.06 17.69 19.06
CA PHE A 206 20.95 18.63 18.35
C PHE A 206 21.31 19.89 19.14
N ASP A 207 20.80 20.02 20.39
CA ASP A 207 21.18 21.07 21.32
C ASP A 207 22.21 20.51 22.32
N TYR A 208 23.36 21.15 22.43
CA TYR A 208 24.47 20.73 23.29
C TYR A 208 24.06 20.48 24.74
N ARG A 209 23.00 21.10 25.22
CA ARG A 209 22.45 20.92 26.59
C ARG A 209 21.95 19.49 26.85
N TYR A 210 21.59 18.76 25.81
CA TYR A 210 21.06 17.41 25.86
C TYR A 210 22.01 16.34 25.31
N ASP A 211 23.27 16.70 25.03
CA ASP A 211 24.22 15.82 24.35
C ASP A 211 24.52 14.56 25.18
N SER A 212 24.64 14.70 26.51
CA SER A 212 24.87 13.58 27.44
C SER A 212 23.65 12.71 27.73
N GLU A 213 22.45 13.17 27.39
CA GLU A 213 21.21 12.42 27.63
C GLU A 213 21.05 11.22 26.68
N PRO A 214 20.40 10.13 27.09
CA PRO A 214 20.14 9.00 26.20
C PRO A 214 19.17 9.38 25.08
N TRP A 215 19.26 8.64 23.98
CA TRP A 215 18.36 8.84 22.84
C TRP A 215 16.95 8.32 23.08
N TYR A 216 16.75 7.43 24.05
CA TYR A 216 15.49 6.72 24.24
C TYR A 216 14.98 6.10 22.92
N ASN A 217 13.70 6.30 22.58
CA ASN A 217 13.09 5.80 21.34
C ASN A 217 13.21 6.78 20.15
N ALA A 218 14.03 7.84 20.29
CA ALA A 218 14.02 8.92 19.28
C ALA A 218 14.89 8.64 18.04
N LYS A 219 15.85 7.71 18.09
CA LYS A 219 16.81 7.49 16.99
C LYS A 219 16.14 7.21 15.64
N ASP A 220 15.08 6.43 15.64
CA ASP A 220 14.32 6.02 14.46
C ASP A 220 13.00 6.79 14.31
N SER A 221 12.79 7.83 15.11
CA SER A 221 11.52 8.57 15.11
C SER A 221 11.21 9.26 13.79
N VAL A 222 12.23 9.71 13.04
CA VAL A 222 12.04 10.35 11.73
C VAL A 222 11.50 9.38 10.69
N PRO A 223 12.12 8.23 10.40
CA PRO A 223 11.54 7.25 9.47
C PRO A 223 10.19 6.72 9.96
N ARG A 224 9.99 6.50 11.26
CA ARG A 224 8.66 6.12 11.80
C ARG A 224 7.60 7.18 11.52
N ALA A 225 7.94 8.46 11.69
CA ALA A 225 7.01 9.55 11.41
C ALA A 225 6.66 9.64 9.93
N ILE A 226 7.63 9.49 9.03
CA ILE A 226 7.40 9.44 7.59
C ILE A 226 6.46 8.28 7.24
N ASN A 227 6.75 7.06 7.73
CA ASN A 227 5.91 5.89 7.50
C ASN A 227 4.49 6.06 8.06
N PHE A 228 4.35 6.64 9.23
CA PHE A 228 3.05 6.91 9.83
C PHE A 228 2.22 7.92 9.02
N LEU A 229 2.85 9.00 8.57
CA LEU A 229 2.16 10.08 7.86
C LEU A 229 1.80 9.72 6.41
N SER A 230 2.69 9.01 5.71
CA SER A 230 2.57 8.79 4.27
C SER A 230 2.17 7.36 3.88
N GLY A 231 2.14 6.44 4.84
CA GLY A 231 2.09 5.02 4.53
C GLY A 231 3.48 4.49 4.17
N GLY A 232 4.00 3.56 4.96
CA GLY A 232 5.39 3.18 4.82
C GLY A 232 5.60 1.87 4.10
N VAL A 233 6.40 1.94 3.08
CA VAL A 233 7.29 0.84 2.71
C VAL A 233 8.59 1.14 3.44
N ASN A 234 8.90 0.41 4.52
CA ASN A 234 10.23 0.51 5.10
C ASN A 234 11.25 0.15 4.02
N SER A 235 12.16 1.07 3.76
CA SER A 235 13.19 0.99 2.72
C SER A 235 14.33 0.00 3.04
N GLU A 236 14.10 -0.99 3.89
CA GLU A 236 15.14 -1.94 4.31
C GLU A 236 15.40 -3.09 3.31
N GLU A 237 14.66 -3.17 2.20
CA GLU A 237 14.96 -4.17 1.15
C GLU A 237 15.90 -3.67 0.04
N ASN A 238 16.52 -2.50 0.20
CA ASN A 238 17.53 -1.96 -0.72
C ASN A 238 18.95 -1.95 -0.11
N LYS A 239 19.37 -3.07 0.52
CA LYS A 239 20.78 -3.32 0.80
C LYS A 239 21.22 -4.65 0.23
#